data_2bfa076189ac59edf6fe44d127695ed0
#
_entry.id   2bfa076189ac59edf6fe44d127695ed0
#
_cell.length_a   1.000
_cell.length_b   1.000
_cell.length_c   1.000
_cell.angle_alpha   90.00
_cell.angle_beta   90.00
_cell.angle_gamma   90.00
#
_symmetry.space_group_name_H-M   'P 1'
#
loop_
_entity.id
_entity.type
_entity.pdbx_description
1 polymer ?
#
loop_
_entity_poly.entity_id
_entity_poly.type
_entity_poly.pdbx_seq_one_letter_code
_entity_poly.pdbx_strand_id
1 'polypeptide(L)'
;IATDIFDIIVSWQMLVMYVGVFALLMFWKPGVAGVNLSLSSLNIYTVLFVLLFGIGYGAYYATADMPIPMVADCSDYETYRSGNYIPGVMGTLFSLVDKLVSSLSSTVVGIAIAAIGLSTLPGGDTPYMEGMKGIVLVLFCVIPMIAWALTLWAMKGYTLTGERMKEIQAVNAVRKDAIAKGMSTEEALATWKTMDQVPVEFRQE
;
A
#
# COMPACT_ATOMS: atom_id res chain seq x y z
N ILE A 1 -3.53 -10.71 -12.49
CA ILE A 1 -2.10 -10.91 -12.80
C ILE A 1 -1.34 -9.58 -12.85
N ALA A 2 -1.94 -8.50 -13.34
CA ALA A 2 -1.23 -7.23 -13.51
C ALA A 2 -1.06 -6.46 -12.19
N THR A 3 -2.05 -6.48 -11.29
CA THR A 3 -2.05 -5.69 -10.06
C THR A 3 -1.01 -6.15 -9.05
N ASP A 4 -0.90 -7.45 -8.81
CA ASP A 4 0.00 -8.02 -7.80
C ASP A 4 1.46 -7.81 -8.18
N ILE A 5 1.81 -8.06 -9.45
CA ILE A 5 3.16 -7.85 -9.98
C ILE A 5 3.49 -6.37 -10.01
N PHE A 6 2.53 -5.54 -10.41
CA PHE A 6 2.71 -4.09 -10.45
C PHE A 6 2.99 -3.53 -9.05
N ASP A 7 2.23 -3.92 -8.04
CA ASP A 7 2.44 -3.48 -6.65
C ASP A 7 3.82 -3.87 -6.12
N ILE A 8 4.28 -5.10 -6.40
CA ILE A 8 5.61 -5.56 -6.02
C ILE A 8 6.70 -4.73 -6.71
N ILE A 9 6.60 -4.49 -8.03
CA ILE A 9 7.59 -3.72 -8.78
C ILE A 9 7.65 -2.29 -8.26
N VAL A 10 6.51 -1.64 -8.06
CA VAL A 10 6.43 -0.27 -7.59
C VAL A 10 6.90 -0.14 -6.14
N SER A 11 6.59 -1.10 -5.28
CA SER A 11 7.12 -1.14 -3.91
C SER A 11 8.64 -1.26 -3.86
N TRP A 12 9.25 -2.07 -4.72
CA TRP A 12 10.70 -2.12 -4.89
C TRP A 12 11.28 -0.80 -5.41
N GLN A 13 10.62 -0.20 -6.40
CA GLN A 13 11.04 1.11 -6.93
C GLN A 13 11.01 2.18 -5.84
N MET A 14 9.93 2.26 -5.05
CA MET A 14 9.82 3.19 -3.93
C MET A 14 10.94 2.98 -2.92
N LEU A 15 11.20 1.74 -2.51
CA LEU A 15 12.27 1.42 -1.56
C LEU A 15 13.62 1.92 -2.05
N VAL A 16 13.98 1.63 -3.31
CA VAL A 16 15.26 2.05 -3.91
C VAL A 16 15.37 3.58 -3.98
N MET A 17 14.30 4.27 -4.41
CA MET A 17 14.29 5.74 -4.50
C MET A 17 14.43 6.38 -3.11
N TYR A 18 13.75 5.86 -2.10
CA TYR A 18 13.85 6.39 -0.74
C TYR A 18 15.17 6.06 -0.04
N VAL A 19 15.84 4.96 -0.38
CA VAL A 19 17.24 4.74 0.03
C VAL A 19 18.14 5.85 -0.54
N GLY A 20 17.94 6.23 -1.80
CA GLY A 20 18.64 7.36 -2.41
C GLY A 20 18.34 8.69 -1.73
N VAL A 21 17.06 8.96 -1.41
CA VAL A 21 16.63 10.16 -0.67
C VAL A 21 17.25 10.17 0.74
N PHE A 22 17.24 9.03 1.44
CA PHE A 22 17.87 8.89 2.75
C PHE A 22 19.36 9.20 2.70
N ALA A 23 20.07 8.63 1.72
CA ALA A 23 21.49 8.90 1.53
C ALA A 23 21.77 10.39 1.26
N LEU A 24 20.96 11.04 0.41
CA LEU A 24 21.08 12.48 0.17
C LEU A 24 20.86 13.27 1.46
N LEU A 25 19.80 13.00 2.20
CA LEU A 25 19.47 13.71 3.43
C LEU A 25 20.50 13.47 4.55
N MET A 26 21.19 12.33 4.56
CA MET A 26 22.32 12.08 5.47
C MET A 26 23.45 13.08 5.26
N PHE A 27 23.75 13.44 4.02
CA PHE A 27 24.79 14.41 3.66
C PHE A 27 24.29 15.86 3.63
N TRP A 28 23.00 16.08 3.77
CA TRP A 28 22.41 17.41 3.78
C TRP A 28 22.96 18.25 4.95
N LYS A 29 23.37 19.50 4.62
CA LYS A 29 23.84 20.50 5.58
C LYS A 29 23.14 21.82 5.26
N PRO A 30 22.33 22.36 6.19
CA PRO A 30 21.68 23.65 6.00
C PRO A 30 22.69 24.77 5.83
N GLY A 31 22.50 25.65 4.85
CA GLY A 31 23.34 26.81 4.60
C GLY A 31 24.68 26.54 3.93
N VAL A 32 25.04 25.27 3.65
CA VAL A 32 26.29 24.94 2.95
C VAL A 32 26.03 24.81 1.44
N ALA A 33 26.71 25.65 0.65
CA ALA A 33 26.58 25.62 -0.80
C ALA A 33 26.89 24.22 -1.38
N GLY A 34 26.06 23.76 -2.31
CA GLY A 34 26.23 22.48 -3.00
C GLY A 34 25.62 21.26 -2.32
N VAL A 35 25.36 21.30 -1.00
CA VAL A 35 24.70 20.21 -0.24
C VAL A 35 23.47 20.71 0.52
N ASN A 36 22.89 21.80 0.07
CA ASN A 36 21.71 22.44 0.62
C ASN A 36 20.52 22.28 -0.35
N LEU A 37 19.34 21.93 0.18
CA LEU A 37 18.10 21.97 -0.57
C LEU A 37 17.64 23.42 -0.69
N SER A 38 17.61 23.95 -1.91
CA SER A 38 17.18 25.32 -2.17
C SER A 38 16.43 25.41 -3.50
N LEU A 39 15.24 25.97 -3.46
CA LEU A 39 14.44 26.26 -4.64
C LEU A 39 14.84 27.57 -5.31
N SER A 40 15.47 28.48 -4.56
CA SER A 40 15.91 29.79 -5.06
C SER A 40 17.27 29.71 -5.79
N SER A 41 18.10 28.72 -5.46
CA SER A 41 19.37 28.45 -6.15
C SER A 41 19.43 26.96 -6.48
N LEU A 42 18.93 26.58 -7.65
CA LEU A 42 18.94 25.20 -8.13
C LEU A 42 20.38 24.69 -8.24
N ASN A 43 20.70 23.72 -7.43
CA ASN A 43 21.97 23.00 -7.46
C ASN A 43 21.71 21.51 -7.78
N ILE A 44 22.74 20.78 -8.15
CA ILE A 44 22.62 19.38 -8.50
C ILE A 44 22.03 18.51 -7.38
N TYR A 45 22.28 18.90 -6.13
CA TYR A 45 21.76 18.23 -4.94
C TYR A 45 20.23 18.35 -4.85
N THR A 46 19.71 19.55 -5.08
CA THR A 46 18.26 19.81 -5.12
C THR A 46 17.61 19.07 -6.27
N VAL A 47 18.26 19.07 -7.46
CA VAL A 47 17.74 18.35 -8.64
C VAL A 47 17.68 16.84 -8.37
N LEU A 48 18.73 16.25 -7.82
CA LEU A 48 18.75 14.83 -7.45
C LEU A 48 17.67 14.48 -6.42
N PHE A 49 17.49 15.33 -5.39
CA PHE A 49 16.45 15.13 -4.40
C PHE A 49 15.06 15.16 -5.05
N VAL A 50 14.77 16.16 -5.87
CA VAL A 50 13.46 16.29 -6.55
C VAL A 50 13.19 15.11 -7.48
N LEU A 51 14.20 14.65 -8.21
CA LEU A 51 14.05 13.48 -9.09
C LEU A 51 13.79 12.20 -8.29
N LEU A 52 14.62 11.89 -7.31
CA LEU A 52 14.46 10.67 -6.50
C LEU A 52 13.15 10.67 -5.72
N PHE A 53 12.86 11.77 -5.04
CA PHE A 53 11.63 11.91 -4.28
C PHE A 53 10.40 11.94 -5.20
N GLY A 54 10.44 12.70 -6.29
CA GLY A 54 9.32 12.83 -7.22
C GLY A 54 8.97 11.50 -7.90
N ILE A 55 9.96 10.73 -8.32
CA ILE A 55 9.73 9.38 -8.89
C ILE A 55 9.19 8.43 -7.81
N GLY A 56 9.79 8.41 -6.62
CA GLY A 56 9.32 7.57 -5.51
C GLY A 56 7.91 7.93 -5.06
N TYR A 57 7.62 9.22 -4.89
CA TYR A 57 6.31 9.69 -4.45
C TYR A 57 5.23 9.53 -5.53
N GLY A 58 5.59 9.72 -6.81
CA GLY A 58 4.71 9.42 -7.93
C GLY A 58 4.32 7.95 -8.00
N ALA A 59 5.28 7.06 -7.75
CA ALA A 59 5.04 5.62 -7.65
C ALA A 59 4.10 5.28 -6.47
N TYR A 60 4.25 5.92 -5.32
CA TYR A 60 3.33 5.76 -4.19
C TYR A 60 1.88 6.06 -4.58
N TYR A 61 1.62 7.17 -5.27
CA TYR A 61 0.27 7.50 -5.71
C TYR A 61 -0.29 6.53 -6.74
N ALA A 62 0.56 5.92 -7.56
CA ALA A 62 0.12 4.90 -8.51
C ALA A 62 -0.38 3.61 -7.84
N THR A 63 0.05 3.33 -6.60
CA THR A 63 -0.34 2.14 -5.84
C THR A 63 -1.26 2.43 -4.66
N ALA A 64 -1.56 3.69 -4.36
CA ALA A 64 -2.33 4.08 -3.17
C ALA A 64 -3.72 3.41 -3.09
N ASP A 65 -4.37 3.18 -4.23
CA ASP A 65 -5.69 2.57 -4.31
C ASP A 65 -5.67 1.04 -4.51
N MET A 66 -4.49 0.42 -4.65
CA MET A 66 -4.35 -1.04 -4.85
C MET A 66 -4.95 -1.91 -3.72
N PRO A 67 -4.95 -1.50 -2.45
CA PRO A 67 -5.61 -2.28 -1.41
C PRO A 67 -7.12 -2.47 -1.62
N ILE A 68 -7.80 -1.56 -2.33
CA ILE A 68 -9.26 -1.62 -2.53
C ILE A 68 -9.67 -2.87 -3.32
N PRO A 69 -9.15 -3.14 -4.54
CA PRO A 69 -9.44 -4.39 -5.24
C PRO A 69 -9.00 -5.64 -4.46
N MET A 70 -7.89 -5.59 -3.70
CA MET A 70 -7.45 -6.71 -2.87
C MET A 70 -8.46 -7.06 -1.77
N VAL A 71 -9.13 -6.06 -1.18
CA VAL A 71 -10.24 -6.28 -0.22
C VAL A 71 -11.43 -6.97 -0.90
N ALA A 72 -11.73 -6.59 -2.15
CA ALA A 72 -12.77 -7.26 -2.94
C ALA A 72 -12.40 -8.72 -3.23
N ASP A 73 -11.16 -8.99 -3.62
CA ASP A 73 -10.65 -10.35 -3.85
C ASP A 73 -10.74 -11.22 -2.58
N CYS A 74 -10.45 -10.66 -1.41
CA CYS A 74 -10.63 -11.34 -0.13
C CYS A 74 -12.11 -11.68 0.15
N SER A 75 -13.05 -10.80 -0.21
CA SER A 75 -14.48 -11.06 -0.08
C SER A 75 -14.95 -12.16 -1.03
N ASP A 76 -14.45 -12.16 -2.27
CA ASP A 76 -14.75 -13.22 -3.25
C ASP A 76 -14.17 -14.57 -2.82
N TYR A 77 -12.98 -14.57 -2.24
CA TYR A 77 -12.35 -15.77 -1.67
C TYR A 77 -13.15 -16.32 -0.47
N GLU A 78 -13.65 -15.46 0.42
CA GLU A 78 -14.49 -15.93 1.54
C GLU A 78 -15.81 -16.52 1.03
N THR A 79 -16.42 -15.90 0.03
CA THR A 79 -17.61 -16.45 -0.66
C THR A 79 -17.32 -17.81 -1.27
N TYR A 80 -16.18 -17.98 -1.93
CA TYR A 80 -15.71 -19.24 -2.49
C TYR A 80 -15.52 -20.31 -1.40
N ARG A 81 -14.93 -19.94 -0.27
CA ARG A 81 -14.58 -20.84 0.83
C ARG A 81 -15.80 -21.27 1.66
N SER A 82 -16.62 -20.32 2.07
CA SER A 82 -17.70 -20.52 3.05
C SER A 82 -19.12 -20.37 2.48
N GLY A 83 -19.26 -19.84 1.28
CA GLY A 83 -20.56 -19.47 0.70
C GLY A 83 -21.12 -18.13 1.25
N ASN A 84 -20.46 -17.50 2.19
CA ASN A 84 -20.91 -16.27 2.81
C ASN A 84 -20.40 -15.04 2.03
N TYR A 85 -21.33 -14.29 1.46
CA TYR A 85 -21.01 -13.04 0.79
C TYR A 85 -20.98 -11.89 1.81
N ILE A 86 -19.77 -11.47 2.23
CA ILE A 86 -19.56 -10.52 3.32
C ILE A 86 -18.75 -9.26 2.94
N PRO A 87 -18.97 -8.62 1.77
CA PRO A 87 -18.16 -7.47 1.35
C PRO A 87 -18.24 -6.30 2.32
N GLY A 88 -19.40 -6.08 2.95
CA GLY A 88 -19.58 -5.03 3.96
C GLY A 88 -18.68 -5.22 5.19
N VAL A 89 -18.51 -6.46 5.65
CA VAL A 89 -17.63 -6.77 6.79
C VAL A 89 -16.16 -6.52 6.40
N MET A 90 -15.74 -6.99 5.22
CA MET A 90 -14.37 -6.77 4.73
C MET A 90 -14.06 -5.28 4.55
N GLY A 91 -14.96 -4.51 3.95
CA GLY A 91 -14.81 -3.05 3.81
C GLY A 91 -14.78 -2.32 5.15
N THR A 92 -15.57 -2.76 6.13
CA THR A 92 -15.57 -2.18 7.48
C THR A 92 -14.26 -2.46 8.21
N LEU A 93 -13.73 -3.69 8.14
CA LEU A 93 -12.44 -4.05 8.72
C LEU A 93 -11.30 -3.25 8.09
N PHE A 94 -11.29 -3.11 6.76
CA PHE A 94 -10.32 -2.28 6.06
C PHE A 94 -10.37 -0.82 6.55
N SER A 95 -11.56 -0.22 6.60
CA SER A 95 -11.75 1.15 7.05
C SER A 95 -11.36 1.34 8.52
N LEU A 96 -11.62 0.35 9.39
CA LEU A 96 -11.20 0.39 10.79
C LEU A 96 -9.68 0.44 10.91
N VAL A 97 -8.98 -0.47 10.20
CA VAL A 97 -7.50 -0.51 10.20
C VAL A 97 -6.92 0.80 9.65
N ASP A 98 -7.47 1.31 8.53
CA ASP A 98 -7.05 2.59 7.96
C ASP A 98 -7.16 3.75 8.97
N LYS A 99 -8.30 3.85 9.67
CA LYS A 99 -8.50 4.89 10.69
C LYS A 99 -7.58 4.75 11.90
N LEU A 100 -7.34 3.52 12.36
CA LEU A 100 -6.42 3.25 13.47
C LEU A 100 -4.98 3.65 13.09
N VAL A 101 -4.51 3.24 11.90
CA VAL A 101 -3.16 3.56 11.41
C VAL A 101 -3.00 5.07 11.20
N SER A 102 -3.98 5.73 10.58
CA SER A 102 -3.98 7.18 10.36
C SER A 102 -3.93 7.97 11.67
N SER A 103 -4.71 7.56 12.67
CA SER A 103 -4.71 8.16 14.01
C SER A 103 -3.36 7.98 14.72
N LEU A 104 -2.80 6.76 14.66
CA LEU A 104 -1.49 6.46 15.23
C LEU A 104 -0.37 7.25 14.55
N SER A 105 -0.42 7.42 13.25
CA SER A 105 0.53 8.21 12.47
C SER A 105 0.61 9.66 12.97
N SER A 106 -0.53 10.32 13.16
CA SER A 106 -0.59 11.68 13.70
C SER A 106 0.00 11.78 15.10
N THR A 107 -0.24 10.77 15.94
CA THR A 107 0.33 10.69 17.30
C THR A 107 1.86 10.55 17.28
N VAL A 108 2.38 9.67 16.40
CA VAL A 108 3.83 9.45 16.24
C VAL A 108 4.52 10.74 15.79
N VAL A 109 3.95 11.46 14.82
CA VAL A 109 4.46 12.76 14.38
C VAL A 109 4.45 13.77 15.53
N GLY A 110 3.35 13.86 16.28
CA GLY A 110 3.23 14.77 17.43
C GLY A 110 4.29 14.49 18.51
N ILE A 111 4.52 13.24 18.87
CA ILE A 111 5.55 12.84 19.83
C ILE A 111 6.94 13.21 19.29
N ALA A 112 7.21 12.95 18.01
CA ALA A 112 8.51 13.22 17.41
C ALA A 112 8.86 14.73 17.44
N ILE A 113 7.92 15.60 17.06
CA ILE A 113 8.15 17.06 17.09
C ILE A 113 8.25 17.59 18.52
N ALA A 114 7.47 17.05 19.47
CA ALA A 114 7.57 17.41 20.88
C ALA A 114 8.94 17.03 21.48
N ALA A 115 9.55 15.93 21.04
CA ALA A 115 10.87 15.49 21.50
C ALA A 115 12.00 16.49 21.19
N ILE A 116 11.83 17.36 20.20
CA ILE A 116 12.77 18.47 19.89
C ILE A 116 12.30 19.82 20.41
N GLY A 117 11.29 19.83 21.27
CA GLY A 117 10.79 21.06 21.92
C GLY A 117 9.83 21.89 21.08
N LEU A 118 9.30 21.37 19.98
CA LEU A 118 8.28 22.04 19.18
C LEU A 118 6.88 21.67 19.66
N SER A 119 5.99 22.64 19.72
CA SER A 119 4.57 22.46 20.06
C SER A 119 3.67 22.32 18.83
N THR A 120 4.17 22.71 17.67
CA THR A 120 3.46 22.65 16.38
C THR A 120 4.38 22.15 15.28
N LEU A 121 3.81 21.71 14.17
CA LEU A 121 4.59 21.33 12.97
C LEU A 121 5.44 22.53 12.51
N PRO A 122 6.74 22.31 12.21
CA PRO A 122 7.61 23.37 11.71
C PRO A 122 7.10 23.88 10.37
N GLY A 123 7.03 25.20 10.23
CA GLY A 123 6.72 25.90 8.99
C GLY A 123 7.98 26.41 8.29
N GLY A 124 7.79 27.09 7.15
CA GLY A 124 8.91 27.67 6.39
C GLY A 124 9.75 28.68 7.16
N ASP A 125 9.18 29.35 8.16
CA ASP A 125 9.83 30.37 9.00
C ASP A 125 10.43 29.77 10.29
N THR A 126 10.27 28.46 10.52
CA THR A 126 10.83 27.82 11.72
C THR A 126 12.34 27.67 11.57
N PRO A 127 13.16 28.26 12.50
CA PRO A 127 14.61 28.11 12.44
C PRO A 127 15.03 26.64 12.55
N TYR A 128 16.11 26.26 11.86
CA TYR A 128 16.67 24.95 12.01
C TYR A 128 17.15 24.69 13.45
N MET A 129 16.73 23.59 14.02
CA MET A 129 17.05 23.19 15.40
C MET A 129 17.83 21.87 15.39
N GLU A 130 18.65 21.68 16.43
CA GLU A 130 19.32 20.40 16.65
C GLU A 130 18.28 19.27 16.83
N GLY A 131 18.53 18.12 16.22
CA GLY A 131 17.59 16.99 16.21
C GLY A 131 16.56 17.01 15.07
N MET A 132 16.24 18.17 14.48
CA MET A 132 15.27 18.27 13.39
C MET A 132 15.61 17.35 12.19
N LYS A 133 16.89 17.31 11.81
CA LYS A 133 17.38 16.42 10.75
C LYS A 133 17.13 14.94 11.07
N GLY A 134 17.38 14.52 12.31
CA GLY A 134 17.15 13.15 12.75
C GLY A 134 15.67 12.76 12.66
N ILE A 135 14.77 13.63 13.11
CA ILE A 135 13.33 13.40 13.02
C ILE A 135 12.86 13.32 11.57
N VAL A 136 13.32 14.22 10.71
CA VAL A 136 13.00 14.16 9.26
C VAL A 136 13.49 12.86 8.66
N LEU A 137 14.71 12.41 8.93
CA LEU A 137 15.22 11.14 8.44
C LEU A 137 14.36 9.96 8.91
N VAL A 138 13.96 9.93 10.16
CA VAL A 138 13.15 8.85 10.72
C VAL A 138 11.73 8.87 10.13
N LEU A 139 11.03 9.99 10.23
CA LEU A 139 9.62 10.09 9.83
C LEU A 139 9.45 10.04 8.31
N PHE A 140 10.35 10.67 7.58
CA PHE A 140 10.22 10.83 6.13
C PHE A 140 10.87 9.71 5.32
N CYS A 141 11.90 9.05 5.85
CA CYS A 141 12.58 7.96 5.13
C CYS A 141 12.43 6.62 5.82
N VAL A 142 12.84 6.48 7.09
CA VAL A 142 12.95 5.18 7.75
C VAL A 142 11.59 4.52 7.91
N ILE A 143 10.59 5.24 8.41
CA ILE A 143 9.23 4.69 8.60
C ILE A 143 8.61 4.24 7.28
N PRO A 144 8.58 5.05 6.19
CA PRO A 144 8.10 4.57 4.90
C PRO A 144 8.88 3.39 4.33
N MET A 145 10.21 3.37 4.45
CA MET A 145 11.04 2.25 4.00
C MET A 145 10.67 0.94 4.74
N ILE A 146 10.45 1.00 6.05
CA ILE A 146 9.99 -0.15 6.84
C ILE A 146 8.59 -0.58 6.35
N ALA A 147 7.69 0.36 6.11
CA ALA A 147 6.34 0.06 5.63
C ALA A 147 6.38 -0.69 4.29
N TRP A 148 7.17 -0.23 3.31
CA TRP A 148 7.30 -0.93 2.01
C TRP A 148 8.02 -2.27 2.14
N ALA A 149 9.01 -2.39 3.01
CA ALA A 149 9.63 -3.69 3.28
C ALA A 149 8.61 -4.68 3.87
N LEU A 150 7.73 -4.23 4.76
CA LEU A 150 6.64 -5.03 5.30
C LEU A 150 5.59 -5.38 4.22
N THR A 151 5.27 -4.44 3.32
CA THR A 151 4.39 -4.71 2.16
C THR A 151 4.99 -5.82 1.29
N LEU A 152 6.25 -5.71 0.90
CA LEU A 152 6.94 -6.74 0.12
C LEU A 152 6.99 -8.11 0.83
N TRP A 153 7.15 -8.10 2.14
CA TRP A 153 7.10 -9.32 2.94
C TRP A 153 5.69 -9.92 2.97
N ALA A 154 4.67 -9.10 3.18
CA ALA A 154 3.27 -9.54 3.19
C ALA A 154 2.82 -10.08 1.83
N MET A 155 3.23 -9.45 0.73
CA MET A 155 2.91 -9.88 -0.63
C MET A 155 3.46 -11.26 -0.99
N LYS A 156 4.52 -11.74 -0.31
CA LYS A 156 4.98 -13.12 -0.48
C LYS A 156 3.96 -14.17 -0.05
N GLY A 157 3.11 -13.83 0.91
CA GLY A 157 2.02 -14.70 1.37
C GLY A 157 0.70 -14.53 0.62
N TYR A 158 0.61 -13.56 -0.29
CA TYR A 158 -0.60 -13.30 -1.05
C TYR A 158 -0.76 -14.32 -2.18
N THR A 159 -1.77 -15.18 -2.06
CA THR A 159 -2.01 -16.30 -2.98
C THR A 159 -3.18 -16.06 -3.94
N LEU A 160 -3.89 -14.93 -3.80
CA LEU A 160 -5.02 -14.57 -4.64
C LEU A 160 -4.55 -13.93 -5.95
N THR A 161 -3.73 -14.68 -6.71
CA THR A 161 -3.20 -14.23 -8.00
C THR A 161 -4.25 -14.33 -9.10
N GLY A 162 -3.99 -13.72 -10.26
CA GLY A 162 -4.96 -13.65 -11.35
C GLY A 162 -5.55 -15.00 -11.79
N GLU A 163 -4.75 -16.05 -11.88
CA GLU A 163 -5.21 -17.43 -12.22
C GLU A 163 -6.16 -17.94 -11.11
N ARG A 164 -5.76 -17.79 -9.85
CA ARG A 164 -6.57 -18.24 -8.73
C ARG A 164 -7.86 -17.44 -8.60
N MET A 165 -7.81 -16.14 -8.87
CA MET A 165 -9.01 -15.30 -8.85
C MET A 165 -9.95 -15.61 -9.99
N LYS A 166 -9.47 -15.95 -11.19
CA LYS A 166 -10.32 -16.44 -12.28
C LYS A 166 -11.11 -17.68 -11.85
N GLU A 167 -10.45 -18.66 -11.21
CA GLU A 167 -11.13 -19.85 -10.69
C GLU A 167 -12.20 -19.48 -9.64
N ILE A 168 -11.84 -18.65 -8.66
CA ILE A 168 -12.73 -18.23 -7.58
C ILE A 168 -13.98 -17.54 -8.14
N GLN A 169 -13.80 -16.62 -9.07
CA GLN A 169 -14.88 -15.86 -9.68
C GLN A 169 -15.77 -16.76 -10.55
N ALA A 170 -15.22 -17.67 -11.33
CA ALA A 170 -15.98 -18.59 -12.14
C ALA A 170 -16.83 -19.56 -11.28
N VAL A 171 -16.23 -20.11 -10.21
CA VAL A 171 -16.95 -20.97 -9.26
C VAL A 171 -18.04 -20.19 -8.52
N ASN A 172 -17.76 -18.97 -8.07
CA ASN A 172 -18.76 -18.14 -7.41
C ASN A 172 -19.91 -17.76 -8.36
N ALA A 173 -19.62 -17.49 -9.63
CA ALA A 173 -20.63 -17.16 -10.63
C ALA A 173 -21.61 -18.32 -10.87
N VAL A 174 -21.12 -19.55 -11.10
CA VAL A 174 -21.97 -20.70 -11.30
C VAL A 174 -22.78 -21.06 -10.06
N ARG A 175 -22.19 -20.99 -8.87
CA ARG A 175 -22.91 -21.20 -7.61
C ARG A 175 -24.05 -20.19 -7.42
N LYS A 176 -23.77 -18.91 -7.69
CA LYS A 176 -24.76 -17.84 -7.62
C LYS A 176 -25.94 -18.07 -8.56
N ASP A 177 -25.66 -18.48 -9.79
CA ASP A 177 -26.69 -18.81 -10.78
C ASP A 177 -27.54 -20.02 -10.34
N ALA A 178 -26.90 -21.07 -9.83
CA ALA A 178 -27.58 -22.26 -9.33
C ALA A 178 -28.48 -21.97 -8.12
N ILE A 179 -28.00 -21.16 -7.18
CA ILE A 179 -28.78 -20.71 -6.01
C ILE A 179 -29.97 -19.86 -6.47
N ALA A 180 -29.80 -18.98 -7.44
CA ALA A 180 -30.89 -18.20 -8.01
C ALA A 180 -31.95 -19.06 -8.70
N LYS A 181 -31.58 -20.26 -9.17
CA LYS A 181 -32.47 -21.29 -9.76
C LYS A 181 -33.09 -22.22 -8.70
N GLY A 182 -32.85 -22.00 -7.41
CA GLY A 182 -33.48 -22.74 -6.30
C GLY A 182 -32.61 -23.81 -5.64
N MET A 183 -31.34 -23.93 -6.01
CA MET A 183 -30.41 -24.84 -5.33
C MET A 183 -30.04 -24.29 -3.95
N SER A 184 -29.84 -25.17 -2.97
CA SER A 184 -29.34 -24.74 -1.67
C SER A 184 -27.88 -24.32 -1.71
N THR A 185 -27.46 -23.43 -0.81
CA THR A 185 -26.04 -23.00 -0.73
C THR A 185 -25.11 -24.16 -0.45
N GLU A 186 -25.54 -25.11 0.40
CA GLU A 186 -24.73 -26.28 0.76
C GLU A 186 -24.52 -27.23 -0.45
N GLU A 187 -25.56 -27.46 -1.25
CA GLU A 187 -25.47 -28.24 -2.49
C GLU A 187 -24.59 -27.56 -3.51
N ALA A 188 -24.71 -26.23 -3.68
CA ALA A 188 -23.87 -25.47 -4.60
C ALA A 188 -22.40 -25.53 -4.21
N LEU A 189 -22.08 -25.41 -2.93
CA LEU A 189 -20.72 -25.55 -2.39
C LEU A 189 -20.15 -26.96 -2.56
N ALA A 190 -20.99 -27.99 -2.44
CA ALA A 190 -20.58 -29.38 -2.63
C ALA A 190 -20.32 -29.72 -4.11
N THR A 191 -21.08 -29.11 -5.03
CA THR A 191 -21.08 -29.44 -6.47
C THR A 191 -19.91 -28.78 -7.21
N TRP A 192 -19.66 -27.49 -7.00
CA TRP A 192 -18.62 -26.74 -7.72
C TRP A 192 -17.52 -26.30 -6.77
N LYS A 193 -16.34 -26.90 -6.88
CA LYS A 193 -15.16 -26.61 -6.02
C LYS A 193 -13.96 -26.12 -6.82
N THR A 194 -13.86 -26.52 -8.08
CA THR A 194 -12.70 -26.25 -8.95
C THR A 194 -13.14 -25.82 -10.34
N MET A 195 -12.24 -25.21 -11.10
CA MET A 195 -12.48 -24.74 -12.46
C MET A 195 -12.98 -25.86 -13.38
N ASP A 196 -12.50 -27.09 -13.20
CA ASP A 196 -12.88 -28.23 -14.06
C ASP A 196 -14.36 -28.56 -13.98
N GLN A 197 -15.00 -28.30 -12.85
CA GLN A 197 -16.43 -28.56 -12.62
C GLN A 197 -17.32 -27.40 -13.12
N VAL A 198 -16.73 -26.25 -13.44
CA VAL A 198 -17.46 -25.07 -13.91
C VAL A 198 -17.83 -25.24 -15.39
N PRO A 199 -19.11 -25.03 -15.81
CA PRO A 199 -19.50 -25.00 -17.20
C PRO A 199 -18.71 -23.97 -18.03
N VAL A 200 -18.46 -24.27 -19.32
CA VAL A 200 -17.62 -23.42 -20.18
C VAL A 200 -18.12 -21.99 -20.28
N GLU A 201 -19.43 -21.79 -20.22
CA GLU A 201 -20.09 -20.46 -20.26
C GLU A 201 -19.73 -19.51 -19.10
N PHE A 202 -19.27 -20.06 -17.96
CA PHE A 202 -18.82 -19.29 -16.78
C PHE A 202 -17.30 -19.16 -16.70
N ARG A 203 -16.54 -19.81 -17.59
CA ARG A 203 -15.07 -19.69 -17.62
C ARG A 203 -14.71 -18.41 -18.38
N GLN A 204 -14.17 -17.45 -17.66
CA GLN A 204 -13.59 -16.25 -18.29
C GLN A 204 -12.27 -16.64 -18.99
N GLU A 205 -12.13 -16.28 -20.26
CA GLU A 205 -10.89 -16.41 -21.04
C GLU A 205 -9.77 -15.49 -20.52
#